data_aa8d1c4932e73d63d64d5ac05d68779e
#
_entry.id   aa8d1c4932e73d63d64d5ac05d68779e
#
_cell.length_a   1.000
_cell.length_b   1.000
_cell.length_c   1.000
_cell.angle_alpha   90.00
_cell.angle_beta   90.00
_cell.angle_gamma   90.00
#
_symmetry.space_group_name_H-M   'P 1'
#
loop_
_entity.id
_entity.type
_entity.pdbx_description
1 polymer ?
#
loop_
_entity_poly.entity_id
_entity_poly.type
_entity_poly.pdbx_seq_one_letter_code
_entity_poly.pdbx_strand_id
1 'polypeptide(L)'
;MTTETAPALPEDDQLFLLLRQLDAAPDASQRATAQALGVSLGRLNAQLRAVTAAGLVRIGDRPGPDKRQRYAYALTPRGAAVKSRLTDQFLARKRAEYHALHAELTGVASGPNSLPKRTTTMQTQHAPIPELYVSYDSAQKLKLEAGDLTSWDLTPRQTCDIELLMNGGFNPLKGFMTEEDYNGVVENMRMADGSLWPMPITLDVSEEFAKGVEPGQDIALRDQEGVILAILSISDKWVPNKAREAEMVFGADDIAHPSVNYLHNVAGPVYLGGAITGITPPTHYDFRARRDTPNELRAYFRKLGWRKIVAFQTRNPLHRAHQELTFRAAKEAQANLLIHPVVGMTKPGDVDHFTRVRCYEAVLDKYPAATTTMSLLNLAMRMA
;
A
#
# COMPACT_ATOMS: atom_id res chain seq x y z
N MET A 1 54.05 -5.62 -20.15
CA MET A 1 52.69 -5.95 -20.63
C MET A 1 51.92 -6.47 -19.39
N THR A 2 51.22 -5.56 -18.73
CA THR A 2 50.35 -5.92 -17.59
C THR A 2 49.06 -6.50 -18.17
N THR A 3 48.84 -7.76 -17.95
CA THR A 3 47.54 -8.44 -18.24
C THR A 3 46.47 -7.83 -17.36
N GLU A 4 45.71 -6.90 -17.93
CA GLU A 4 44.53 -6.34 -17.28
C GLU A 4 43.49 -7.45 -17.19
N THR A 5 43.29 -8.01 -15.99
CA THR A 5 42.30 -9.07 -15.72
C THR A 5 40.93 -8.48 -16.02
N ALA A 6 40.14 -9.10 -16.89
CA ALA A 6 38.80 -8.67 -17.24
C ALA A 6 37.97 -8.56 -15.92
N PRO A 7 37.21 -7.49 -15.73
CA PRO A 7 36.42 -7.30 -14.52
C PRO A 7 35.40 -8.42 -14.36
N ALA A 8 35.27 -8.96 -13.15
CA ALA A 8 34.32 -10.02 -12.83
C ALA A 8 32.87 -9.55 -13.06
N LEU A 9 32.03 -10.45 -13.59
CA LEU A 9 30.60 -10.18 -13.74
C LEU A 9 29.95 -9.94 -12.38
N PRO A 10 28.90 -9.11 -12.31
CA PRO A 10 28.06 -8.97 -11.12
C PRO A 10 27.43 -10.32 -10.71
N GLU A 11 27.04 -10.45 -9.46
CA GLU A 11 26.21 -11.56 -8.99
C GLU A 11 24.90 -11.64 -9.78
N ASP A 12 24.31 -12.83 -9.88
CA ASP A 12 23.18 -13.14 -10.77
C ASP A 12 22.00 -12.16 -10.59
N ASP A 13 21.68 -11.75 -9.38
CA ASP A 13 20.60 -10.78 -9.13
C ASP A 13 20.94 -9.38 -9.64
N GLN A 14 22.15 -8.93 -9.38
CA GLN A 14 22.61 -7.62 -9.85
C GLN A 14 22.77 -7.62 -11.37
N LEU A 15 23.24 -8.72 -11.94
CA LEU A 15 23.35 -8.92 -13.38
C LEU A 15 21.96 -8.90 -14.04
N PHE A 16 21.00 -9.60 -13.46
CA PHE A 16 19.61 -9.58 -13.92
C PHE A 16 19.01 -8.19 -13.93
N LEU A 17 19.13 -7.45 -12.81
CA LEU A 17 18.60 -6.09 -12.69
C LEU A 17 19.27 -5.13 -13.70
N LEU A 18 20.58 -5.25 -13.89
CA LEU A 18 21.33 -4.44 -14.85
C LEU A 18 20.86 -4.72 -16.29
N LEU A 19 20.83 -5.99 -16.72
CA LEU A 19 20.41 -6.37 -18.08
C LEU A 19 18.95 -5.98 -18.33
N ARG A 20 18.08 -6.13 -17.35
CA ARG A 20 16.67 -5.71 -17.42
C ARG A 20 16.54 -4.20 -17.59
N GLN A 21 17.32 -3.42 -16.85
CA GLN A 21 17.29 -1.95 -16.92
C GLN A 21 17.82 -1.45 -18.27
N LEU A 22 18.89 -2.04 -18.78
CA LEU A 22 19.46 -1.67 -20.09
C LEU A 22 18.52 -2.03 -21.26
N ASP A 23 17.77 -3.12 -21.14
CA ASP A 23 16.78 -3.52 -22.14
C ASP A 23 15.53 -2.64 -22.12
N ALA A 24 15.08 -2.24 -20.93
CA ALA A 24 13.90 -1.39 -20.75
C ALA A 24 14.15 0.07 -21.12
N ALA A 25 15.38 0.57 -20.95
CA ALA A 25 15.74 1.96 -21.20
C ALA A 25 17.15 2.07 -21.84
N PRO A 26 17.33 1.63 -23.09
CA PRO A 26 18.64 1.57 -23.73
C PRO A 26 19.31 2.94 -23.94
N ASP A 27 18.51 4.00 -23.99
CA ASP A 27 18.96 5.39 -24.22
C ASP A 27 19.12 6.18 -22.90
N ALA A 28 18.93 5.54 -21.74
CA ALA A 28 19.06 6.20 -20.45
C ALA A 28 20.52 6.63 -20.19
N SER A 29 20.71 7.81 -19.57
CA SER A 29 22.04 8.22 -19.14
C SER A 29 22.58 7.29 -18.04
N GLN A 30 23.90 7.11 -17.97
CA GLN A 30 24.51 6.31 -16.91
C GLN A 30 24.12 6.78 -15.50
N ARG A 31 23.91 8.08 -15.30
CA ARG A 31 23.44 8.62 -14.02
C ARG A 31 22.00 8.17 -13.71
N ALA A 32 21.11 8.23 -14.72
CA ALA A 32 19.73 7.75 -14.58
C ALA A 32 19.68 6.23 -14.33
N THR A 33 20.51 5.47 -15.04
CA THR A 33 20.63 4.01 -14.85
C THR A 33 21.15 3.67 -13.46
N ALA A 34 22.17 4.38 -12.96
CA ALA A 34 22.71 4.19 -11.61
C ALA A 34 21.65 4.47 -10.54
N GLN A 35 20.89 5.56 -10.70
CA GLN A 35 19.81 5.92 -9.82
C GLN A 35 18.68 4.86 -9.84
N ALA A 36 18.29 4.38 -11.01
CA ALA A 36 17.25 3.34 -11.14
C ALA A 36 17.65 2.00 -10.50
N LEU A 37 18.96 1.70 -10.46
CA LEU A 37 19.50 0.48 -9.87
C LEU A 37 19.94 0.66 -8.40
N GLY A 38 19.81 1.86 -7.84
CA GLY A 38 20.25 2.14 -6.46
C GLY A 38 21.75 1.96 -6.23
N VAL A 39 22.60 2.19 -7.25
CA VAL A 39 24.05 2.01 -7.17
C VAL A 39 24.81 3.31 -7.46
N SER A 40 26.05 3.42 -6.97
CA SER A 40 26.89 4.54 -7.33
C SER A 40 27.30 4.50 -8.82
N LEU A 41 27.55 5.68 -9.41
CA LEU A 41 27.97 5.78 -10.80
C LEU A 41 29.27 4.99 -11.08
N GLY A 42 30.22 4.98 -10.12
CA GLY A 42 31.45 4.20 -10.22
C GLY A 42 31.19 2.70 -10.29
N ARG A 43 30.26 2.19 -9.45
CA ARG A 43 29.87 0.78 -9.45
C ARG A 43 29.17 0.41 -10.76
N LEU A 44 28.24 1.25 -11.24
CA LEU A 44 27.60 1.04 -12.54
C LEU A 44 28.64 0.97 -13.68
N ASN A 45 29.60 1.89 -13.73
CA ASN A 45 30.63 1.89 -14.76
C ASN A 45 31.51 0.63 -14.74
N ALA A 46 31.81 0.08 -13.56
CA ALA A 46 32.53 -1.19 -13.44
C ALA A 46 31.65 -2.35 -13.99
N GLN A 47 30.37 -2.38 -13.64
CA GLN A 47 29.41 -3.39 -14.11
C GLN A 47 29.20 -3.31 -15.63
N LEU A 48 29.06 -2.11 -16.20
CA LEU A 48 28.92 -1.92 -17.65
C LEU A 48 30.16 -2.42 -18.42
N ARG A 49 31.36 -2.14 -17.91
CA ARG A 49 32.61 -2.68 -18.49
C ARG A 49 32.62 -4.21 -18.46
N ALA A 50 32.23 -4.81 -17.34
CA ALA A 50 32.19 -6.27 -17.17
C ALA A 50 31.22 -6.93 -18.17
N VAL A 51 29.96 -6.43 -18.28
CA VAL A 51 28.96 -7.01 -19.19
C VAL A 51 29.29 -6.77 -20.66
N THR A 52 29.97 -5.65 -20.98
CA THR A 52 30.46 -5.39 -22.34
C THR A 52 31.62 -6.31 -22.69
N ALA A 53 32.60 -6.48 -21.80
CA ALA A 53 33.72 -7.42 -21.97
C ALA A 53 33.26 -8.87 -22.13
N ALA A 54 32.18 -9.26 -21.38
CA ALA A 54 31.57 -10.57 -21.53
C ALA A 54 30.71 -10.75 -22.81
N GLY A 55 30.59 -9.69 -23.64
CA GLY A 55 29.79 -9.74 -24.85
C GLY A 55 28.26 -9.84 -24.62
N LEU A 56 27.78 -9.42 -23.46
CA LEU A 56 26.35 -9.42 -23.14
C LEU A 56 25.66 -8.15 -23.62
N VAL A 57 26.41 -7.05 -23.67
CA VAL A 57 25.93 -5.72 -24.05
C VAL A 57 26.88 -5.14 -25.11
N ARG A 58 26.31 -4.46 -26.07
CA ARG A 58 27.07 -3.65 -27.06
C ARG A 58 26.80 -2.18 -26.81
N ILE A 59 27.83 -1.36 -27.03
CA ILE A 59 27.74 0.09 -27.02
C ILE A 59 27.49 0.56 -28.42
N GLY A 60 26.46 1.35 -28.67
CA GLY A 60 26.19 2.01 -29.96
C GLY A 60 26.37 3.51 -29.80
N ASP A 61 26.95 4.15 -30.84
CA ASP A 61 27.04 5.60 -30.94
C ASP A 61 25.72 6.12 -31.53
N ARG A 62 25.06 7.05 -30.82
CA ARG A 62 23.98 7.86 -31.39
C ARG A 62 24.38 9.33 -31.36
N PRO A 63 24.38 10.04 -32.50
CA PRO A 63 24.55 11.48 -32.50
C PRO A 63 23.33 12.13 -31.81
N GLY A 64 23.55 12.79 -30.67
CA GLY A 64 22.54 13.62 -30.02
C GLY A 64 22.47 15.01 -30.66
N PRO A 65 21.35 15.75 -30.53
CA PRO A 65 21.17 17.09 -31.07
C PRO A 65 22.19 18.12 -30.56
N ASP A 66 22.89 17.85 -29.47
CA ASP A 66 23.83 18.76 -28.79
C ASP A 66 25.30 18.33 -28.88
N LYS A 67 25.79 17.76 -29.97
CA LYS A 67 27.21 17.34 -30.18
C LYS A 67 27.87 16.56 -29.00
N ARG A 68 27.11 16.15 -27.97
CA ARG A 68 27.56 15.29 -26.88
C ARG A 68 27.26 13.84 -27.24
N GLN A 69 28.29 13.03 -27.39
CA GLN A 69 28.18 11.59 -27.60
C GLN A 69 27.33 10.97 -26.48
N ARG A 70 26.19 10.42 -26.83
CA ARG A 70 25.35 9.60 -25.90
C ARG A 70 25.58 8.14 -26.27
N TYR A 71 26.03 7.36 -25.30
CA TYR A 71 26.16 5.93 -25.44
C TYR A 71 24.79 5.28 -25.27
N ALA A 72 24.36 4.49 -26.26
CA ALA A 72 23.21 3.59 -26.13
C ALA A 72 23.72 2.19 -25.82
N TYR A 73 23.15 1.55 -24.82
CA TYR A 73 23.47 0.18 -24.41
C TYR A 73 22.39 -0.77 -24.90
N ALA A 74 22.74 -1.68 -25.81
CA ALA A 74 21.81 -2.68 -26.32
C ALA A 74 22.28 -4.08 -25.97
N LEU A 75 21.34 -4.95 -25.59
CA LEU A 75 21.63 -6.35 -25.34
C LEU A 75 22.05 -7.02 -26.65
N THR A 76 23.07 -7.87 -26.58
CA THR A 76 23.38 -8.82 -27.66
C THR A 76 22.42 -10.01 -27.61
N PRO A 77 22.32 -10.85 -28.65
CA PRO A 77 21.57 -12.10 -28.58
C PRO A 77 21.98 -12.97 -27.38
N ARG A 78 23.28 -13.00 -27.08
CA ARG A 78 23.82 -13.68 -25.87
C ARG A 78 23.35 -13.01 -24.58
N GLY A 79 23.33 -11.68 -24.52
CA GLY A 79 22.81 -10.94 -23.37
C GLY A 79 21.33 -11.16 -23.15
N ALA A 80 20.54 -11.20 -24.23
CA ALA A 80 19.12 -11.51 -24.17
C ALA A 80 18.85 -12.94 -23.64
N ALA A 81 19.62 -13.93 -24.10
CA ALA A 81 19.53 -15.30 -23.62
C ALA A 81 19.90 -15.41 -22.12
N VAL A 82 20.97 -14.73 -21.67
CA VAL A 82 21.36 -14.67 -20.27
C VAL A 82 20.29 -14.00 -19.42
N LYS A 83 19.73 -12.87 -19.88
CA LYS A 83 18.61 -12.20 -19.21
C LYS A 83 17.40 -13.13 -19.05
N SER A 84 17.01 -13.86 -20.09
CA SER A 84 15.88 -14.79 -20.03
C SER A 84 16.12 -15.89 -18.98
N ARG A 85 17.29 -16.53 -19.00
CA ARG A 85 17.65 -17.56 -18.01
C ARG A 85 17.62 -17.03 -16.59
N LEU A 86 18.21 -15.85 -16.36
CA LEU A 86 18.21 -15.21 -15.03
C LEU A 86 16.80 -14.81 -14.58
N THR A 87 15.92 -14.42 -15.52
CA THR A 87 14.49 -14.18 -15.23
C THR A 87 13.81 -15.42 -14.70
N ASP A 88 14.02 -16.58 -15.37
CA ASP A 88 13.42 -17.85 -14.95
C ASP A 88 13.95 -18.29 -13.57
N GLN A 89 15.25 -18.14 -13.34
CA GLN A 89 15.88 -18.45 -12.05
C GLN A 89 15.36 -17.53 -10.92
N PHE A 90 15.24 -16.24 -11.17
CA PHE A 90 14.69 -15.27 -10.23
C PHE A 90 13.23 -15.60 -9.88
N LEU A 91 12.40 -15.89 -10.88
CA LEU A 91 11.01 -16.27 -10.67
C LEU A 91 10.88 -17.61 -9.92
N ALA A 92 11.73 -18.60 -10.24
CA ALA A 92 11.73 -19.88 -9.54
C ALA A 92 12.08 -19.70 -8.05
N ARG A 93 13.10 -18.88 -7.75
CA ARG A 93 13.50 -18.58 -6.37
C ARG A 93 12.40 -17.84 -5.61
N LYS A 94 11.79 -16.82 -6.21
CA LYS A 94 10.69 -16.07 -5.58
C LYS A 94 9.45 -16.94 -5.33
N ARG A 95 9.18 -17.91 -6.22
CA ARG A 95 8.13 -18.91 -6.00
C ARG A 95 8.48 -19.84 -4.82
N ALA A 96 9.74 -20.28 -4.73
CA ALA A 96 10.19 -21.12 -3.62
C ALA A 96 10.12 -20.38 -2.27
N GLU A 97 10.55 -19.13 -2.22
CA GLU A 97 10.40 -18.25 -1.04
C GLU A 97 8.93 -18.11 -0.64
N TYR A 98 8.05 -17.82 -1.60
CA TYR A 98 6.62 -17.74 -1.37
C TYR A 98 6.05 -19.07 -0.81
N HIS A 99 6.41 -20.20 -1.40
CA HIS A 99 5.96 -21.51 -0.91
C HIS A 99 6.51 -21.86 0.46
N ALA A 100 7.75 -21.47 0.78
CA ALA A 100 8.33 -21.66 2.10
C ALA A 100 7.58 -20.83 3.15
N LEU A 101 7.37 -19.54 2.90
CA LEU A 101 6.59 -18.66 3.78
C LEU A 101 5.14 -19.13 3.93
N HIS A 102 4.53 -19.60 2.85
CA HIS A 102 3.19 -20.17 2.88
C HIS A 102 3.14 -21.49 3.69
N ALA A 103 4.17 -22.32 3.60
CA ALA A 103 4.29 -23.54 4.40
C ALA A 103 4.51 -23.25 5.88
N GLU A 104 5.30 -22.22 6.21
CA GLU A 104 5.44 -21.73 7.59
C GLU A 104 4.13 -21.23 8.16
N LEU A 105 3.37 -20.42 7.41
CA LEU A 105 2.04 -19.94 7.79
C LEU A 105 1.03 -21.08 7.98
N THR A 106 1.12 -22.15 7.16
CA THR A 106 0.26 -23.32 7.28
C THR A 106 0.78 -24.33 8.31
N GLY A 107 2.08 -24.39 8.55
CA GLY A 107 2.73 -25.28 9.52
C GLY A 107 2.55 -24.85 10.98
N VAL A 108 2.37 -23.57 11.25
CA VAL A 108 2.04 -23.06 12.61
C VAL A 108 0.64 -23.51 13.07
N ALA A 109 -0.20 -23.97 12.15
CA ALA A 109 -1.52 -24.53 12.45
C ALA A 109 -1.55 -26.02 12.82
N SER A 110 -0.40 -26.69 12.90
CA SER A 110 -0.30 -28.15 13.13
C SER A 110 0.41 -28.49 14.44
N GLY A 111 -0.15 -28.10 15.57
CA GLY A 111 0.12 -28.76 16.86
C GLY A 111 -0.72 -30.07 16.95
N PRO A 112 -0.18 -31.14 17.61
CA PRO A 112 -0.87 -32.42 17.64
C PRO A 112 -2.02 -32.40 18.64
N ASN A 113 -3.24 -32.07 18.20
CA ASN A 113 -4.46 -32.71 18.71
C ASN A 113 -5.71 -32.33 17.93
N SER A 114 -6.40 -33.40 17.50
CA SER A 114 -7.79 -33.42 17.06
C SER A 114 -8.19 -32.54 15.86
N LEU A 115 -8.25 -33.16 14.70
CA LEU A 115 -9.14 -32.76 13.61
C LEU A 115 -10.59 -32.72 14.14
N PRO A 116 -11.24 -31.55 14.23
CA PRO A 116 -12.68 -31.51 14.28
C PRO A 116 -13.21 -31.91 12.90
N LYS A 117 -14.10 -32.90 12.88
CA LYS A 117 -14.89 -33.29 11.71
C LYS A 117 -15.39 -32.02 11.03
N ARG A 118 -15.12 -31.89 9.71
CA ARG A 118 -15.74 -30.88 8.86
C ARG A 118 -17.26 -30.98 8.95
N THR A 119 -17.82 -30.34 9.95
CA THR A 119 -19.24 -30.00 9.90
C THR A 119 -19.32 -28.82 8.94
N THR A 120 -19.86 -29.07 7.77
CA THR A 120 -20.16 -28.08 6.75
C THR A 120 -21.16 -27.06 7.33
N THR A 121 -20.67 -26.09 8.06
CA THR A 121 -21.50 -24.94 8.45
C THR A 121 -21.33 -23.88 7.36
N MET A 122 -22.12 -24.00 6.32
CA MET A 122 -22.21 -23.05 5.19
C MET A 122 -22.78 -21.69 5.58
N GLN A 123 -22.80 -21.33 6.85
CA GLN A 123 -23.51 -20.12 7.33
C GLN A 123 -22.65 -19.02 7.93
N THR A 124 -21.35 -19.21 8.16
CA THR A 124 -20.50 -18.18 8.80
C THR A 124 -19.83 -17.19 7.84
N GLN A 125 -19.99 -17.35 6.55
CA GLN A 125 -19.29 -16.51 5.55
C GLN A 125 -19.95 -15.15 5.26
N HIS A 126 -21.03 -14.77 5.91
CA HIS A 126 -21.81 -13.61 5.49
C HIS A 126 -22.31 -12.68 6.60
N ALA A 127 -21.73 -12.74 7.80
CA ALA A 127 -22.01 -11.71 8.79
C ALA A 127 -21.54 -10.34 8.24
N PRO A 128 -22.34 -9.28 8.39
CA PRO A 128 -21.89 -7.93 8.03
C PRO A 128 -20.61 -7.59 8.80
N ILE A 129 -19.73 -6.83 8.15
CA ILE A 129 -18.58 -6.24 8.84
C ILE A 129 -19.15 -5.22 9.83
N PRO A 130 -18.72 -5.22 11.10
CA PRO A 130 -19.14 -4.18 12.04
C PRO A 130 -18.77 -2.80 11.53
N GLU A 131 -19.74 -1.92 11.46
CA GLU A 131 -19.56 -0.50 11.17
C GLU A 131 -19.71 0.29 12.48
N LEU A 132 -19.04 1.43 12.58
CA LEU A 132 -19.09 2.25 13.79
C LEU A 132 -20.14 3.37 13.70
N TYR A 133 -20.96 3.40 12.66
CA TYR A 133 -22.03 4.36 12.52
C TYR A 133 -23.18 4.05 13.48
N VAL A 134 -23.69 5.10 14.12
CA VAL A 134 -24.93 5.01 14.89
C VAL A 134 -26.16 5.09 13.98
N SER A 135 -27.34 4.78 14.53
CA SER A 135 -28.60 4.97 13.82
C SER A 135 -28.81 6.45 13.43
N TYR A 136 -29.62 6.70 12.39
CA TYR A 136 -29.94 8.06 11.95
C TYR A 136 -30.47 8.95 13.09
N ASP A 137 -31.39 8.45 13.89
CA ASP A 137 -31.99 9.21 15.01
C ASP A 137 -30.95 9.54 16.09
N SER A 138 -30.06 8.59 16.39
CA SER A 138 -28.95 8.80 17.31
C SER A 138 -27.96 9.82 16.75
N ALA A 139 -27.66 9.75 15.46
CA ALA A 139 -26.78 10.70 14.79
C ALA A 139 -27.28 12.14 14.90
N GLN A 140 -28.59 12.37 14.73
CA GLN A 140 -29.17 13.72 14.85
C GLN A 140 -29.01 14.28 16.28
N LYS A 141 -29.20 13.46 17.31
CA LYS A 141 -28.99 13.87 18.72
C LYS A 141 -27.52 14.16 18.99
N LEU A 142 -26.64 13.23 18.61
CA LEU A 142 -25.20 13.37 18.82
C LEU A 142 -24.59 14.57 18.07
N LYS A 143 -25.15 14.96 16.91
CA LYS A 143 -24.70 16.18 16.21
C LYS A 143 -24.94 17.45 17.03
N LEU A 144 -26.06 17.51 17.73
CA LEU A 144 -26.37 18.66 18.61
C LEU A 144 -25.44 18.67 19.82
N GLU A 145 -25.27 17.52 20.47
CA GLU A 145 -24.37 17.38 21.63
C GLU A 145 -22.91 17.64 21.28
N ALA A 146 -22.46 17.12 20.15
CA ALA A 146 -21.09 17.29 19.67
C ALA A 146 -20.77 18.74 19.22
N GLY A 147 -21.79 19.56 19.02
CA GLY A 147 -21.62 21.00 18.73
C GLY A 147 -20.90 21.76 19.83
N ASP A 148 -21.11 21.32 21.08
CA ASP A 148 -20.54 21.92 22.28
C ASP A 148 -19.22 21.28 22.75
N LEU A 149 -18.78 20.18 22.11
CA LEU A 149 -17.53 19.51 22.42
C LEU A 149 -16.33 20.27 21.85
N THR A 150 -15.20 20.14 22.55
CA THR A 150 -13.90 20.51 21.95
C THR A 150 -13.73 19.75 20.64
N SER A 151 -13.34 20.44 19.57
CA SER A 151 -13.29 19.83 18.24
C SER A 151 -11.90 19.84 17.63
N TRP A 152 -11.57 18.77 16.90
CA TRP A 152 -10.37 18.64 16.09
C TRP A 152 -10.74 18.60 14.61
N ASP A 153 -10.13 19.46 13.80
CA ASP A 153 -10.29 19.46 12.35
C ASP A 153 -9.32 18.45 11.75
N LEU A 154 -9.88 17.41 11.15
CA LEU A 154 -9.12 16.28 10.60
C LEU A 154 -8.28 16.71 9.40
N THR A 155 -7.04 16.27 9.35
CA THR A 155 -6.21 16.36 8.16
C THR A 155 -6.74 15.41 7.05
N PRO A 156 -6.36 15.59 5.77
CA PRO A 156 -6.77 14.68 4.70
C PRO A 156 -6.42 13.21 4.98
N ARG A 157 -5.28 12.94 5.64
CA ARG A 157 -4.89 11.59 6.06
C ARG A 157 -5.85 11.03 7.09
N GLN A 158 -6.13 11.81 8.12
CA GLN A 158 -7.01 11.41 9.22
C GLN A 158 -8.46 11.23 8.73
N THR A 159 -8.89 12.02 7.73
CA THR A 159 -10.21 11.83 7.09
C THR A 159 -10.30 10.49 6.35
N CYS A 160 -9.25 10.06 5.66
CA CYS A 160 -9.20 8.73 5.07
C CYS A 160 -9.25 7.63 6.14
N ASP A 161 -8.50 7.79 7.23
CA ASP A 161 -8.44 6.81 8.31
C ASP A 161 -9.79 6.66 9.03
N ILE A 162 -10.43 7.79 9.36
CA ILE A 162 -11.72 7.76 10.05
C ILE A 162 -12.81 7.14 9.18
N GLU A 163 -12.80 7.37 7.88
CA GLU A 163 -13.75 6.74 6.96
C GLU A 163 -13.62 5.22 6.99
N LEU A 164 -12.38 4.70 6.90
CA LEU A 164 -12.12 3.26 6.93
C LEU A 164 -12.37 2.63 8.32
N LEU A 165 -12.18 3.38 9.40
CA LEU A 165 -12.59 2.97 10.74
C LEU A 165 -14.12 2.83 10.80
N MET A 166 -14.85 3.88 10.41
CA MET A 166 -16.31 3.93 10.55
C MET A 166 -17.05 2.93 9.65
N ASN A 167 -16.59 2.73 8.40
CA ASN A 167 -17.23 1.81 7.46
C ASN A 167 -16.79 0.35 7.59
N GLY A 168 -15.92 0.05 8.57
CA GLY A 168 -15.41 -1.30 8.83
C GLY A 168 -14.27 -1.73 7.91
N GLY A 169 -13.72 -0.85 7.08
CA GLY A 169 -12.54 -1.13 6.25
C GLY A 169 -11.29 -1.46 7.08
N PHE A 170 -11.21 -0.93 8.29
CA PHE A 170 -10.17 -1.21 9.28
C PHE A 170 -10.62 -2.15 10.41
N ASN A 171 -11.66 -2.96 10.19
CA ASN A 171 -12.03 -3.98 11.19
C ASN A 171 -10.82 -4.91 11.47
N PRO A 172 -10.46 -5.22 12.74
CA PRO A 172 -11.28 -5.10 13.94
C PRO A 172 -11.13 -3.79 14.75
N LEU A 173 -10.41 -2.78 14.25
CA LEU A 173 -10.25 -1.53 14.97
C LEU A 173 -11.61 -0.86 15.24
N LYS A 174 -11.78 -0.35 16.46
CA LYS A 174 -12.99 0.37 16.89
C LYS A 174 -12.76 1.88 17.00
N GLY A 175 -11.58 2.34 16.62
CA GLY A 175 -11.17 3.72 16.69
C GLY A 175 -9.68 3.87 16.43
N PHE A 176 -9.11 5.00 16.79
CA PHE A 176 -7.69 5.19 16.76
C PHE A 176 -7.00 4.36 17.85
N MET A 177 -5.86 3.76 17.51
CA MET A 177 -5.14 2.85 18.41
C MET A 177 -4.85 3.49 19.76
N THR A 178 -4.95 2.70 20.81
CA THR A 178 -4.43 3.01 22.14
C THR A 178 -2.90 2.97 22.12
N GLU A 179 -2.23 3.49 23.15
CA GLU A 179 -0.77 3.40 23.26
C GLU A 179 -0.30 1.95 23.29
N GLU A 180 -1.04 1.05 23.94
CA GLU A 180 -0.73 -0.37 24.00
C GLU A 180 -0.80 -1.04 22.62
N ASP A 181 -1.91 -0.83 21.89
CA ASP A 181 -2.07 -1.33 20.52
C ASP A 181 -0.99 -0.76 19.58
N TYR A 182 -0.73 0.55 19.66
CA TYR A 182 0.29 1.20 18.87
C TYR A 182 1.68 0.58 19.11
N ASN A 183 2.08 0.42 20.36
CA ASN A 183 3.39 -0.17 20.68
C ASN A 183 3.48 -1.61 20.17
N GLY A 184 2.45 -2.43 20.36
CA GLY A 184 2.41 -3.80 19.87
C GLY A 184 2.47 -3.89 18.35
N VAL A 185 1.79 -2.98 17.64
CA VAL A 185 1.81 -2.89 16.18
C VAL A 185 3.17 -2.45 15.66
N VAL A 186 3.79 -1.42 16.27
CA VAL A 186 5.12 -0.94 15.89
C VAL A 186 6.18 -2.03 16.09
N GLU A 187 6.13 -2.75 17.21
CA GLU A 187 7.15 -3.74 17.55
C GLU A 187 6.98 -5.08 16.83
N ASN A 188 5.75 -5.55 16.73
CA ASN A 188 5.47 -6.95 16.38
C ASN A 188 4.38 -7.10 15.30
N MET A 189 3.88 -6.00 14.73
CA MET A 189 2.72 -6.00 13.82
C MET A 189 1.50 -6.68 14.46
N ARG A 190 1.28 -6.49 15.78
CA ARG A 190 0.15 -7.08 16.49
C ARG A 190 -0.44 -6.11 17.49
N MET A 191 -1.78 -6.09 17.54
CA MET A 191 -2.53 -5.39 18.57
C MET A 191 -2.41 -6.11 19.93
N ALA A 192 -2.84 -5.45 21.00
CA ALA A 192 -2.81 -6.00 22.37
C ALA A 192 -3.58 -7.33 22.51
N ASP A 193 -4.64 -7.55 21.73
CA ASP A 193 -5.39 -8.81 21.68
C ASP A 193 -4.69 -9.92 20.87
N GLY A 194 -3.50 -9.66 20.32
CA GLY A 194 -2.73 -10.58 19.50
C GLY A 194 -3.13 -10.60 18.03
N SER A 195 -4.12 -9.85 17.60
CA SER A 195 -4.55 -9.74 16.20
C SER A 195 -3.44 -9.16 15.34
N LEU A 196 -3.22 -9.73 14.16
CA LEU A 196 -2.24 -9.22 13.19
C LEU A 196 -2.71 -7.88 12.63
N TRP A 197 -1.89 -6.86 12.80
CA TRP A 197 -2.11 -5.55 12.22
C TRP A 197 -0.77 -4.89 11.82
N PRO A 198 -0.56 -4.57 10.55
CA PRO A 198 0.80 -4.26 10.06
C PRO A 198 1.19 -2.79 10.17
N MET A 199 0.26 -1.86 10.47
CA MET A 199 0.50 -0.43 10.32
C MET A 199 -0.23 0.37 11.40
N PRO A 200 0.41 1.31 12.11
CA PRO A 200 -0.26 2.17 13.08
C PRO A 200 -1.37 3.03 12.45
N ILE A 201 -2.54 3.07 13.10
CA ILE A 201 -3.66 3.95 12.77
C ILE A 201 -3.88 4.86 13.97
N THR A 202 -3.36 6.07 13.89
CA THR A 202 -3.26 7.00 15.02
C THR A 202 -3.88 8.36 14.68
N LEU A 203 -4.42 9.04 15.68
CA LEU A 203 -4.82 10.43 15.59
C LEU A 203 -3.72 11.32 16.18
N ASP A 204 -2.94 11.91 15.32
CA ASP A 204 -1.91 12.86 15.68
C ASP A 204 -2.50 14.28 15.79
N VAL A 205 -2.16 14.99 16.86
CA VAL A 205 -2.68 16.34 17.13
C VAL A 205 -1.55 17.30 17.51
N SER A 206 -1.84 18.61 17.46
CA SER A 206 -0.89 19.63 17.91
C SER A 206 -0.69 19.58 19.44
N GLU A 207 0.46 20.03 19.89
CA GLU A 207 0.76 20.14 21.34
C GLU A 207 -0.23 21.07 22.05
N GLU A 208 -0.64 22.16 21.37
CA GLU A 208 -1.60 23.12 21.92
C GLU A 208 -2.96 22.46 22.14
N PHE A 209 -3.47 21.72 21.15
CA PHE A 209 -4.73 20.99 21.28
C PHE A 209 -4.64 19.92 22.38
N ALA A 210 -3.56 19.16 22.41
CA ALA A 210 -3.35 18.10 23.39
C ALA A 210 -3.33 18.61 24.85
N LYS A 211 -2.91 19.86 25.10
CA LYS A 211 -2.96 20.47 26.43
C LYS A 211 -4.39 20.76 26.91
N GLY A 212 -5.34 20.88 25.98
CA GLY A 212 -6.74 21.20 26.28
C GLY A 212 -7.63 19.97 26.47
N VAL A 213 -7.12 18.75 26.29
CA VAL A 213 -7.91 17.52 26.37
C VAL A 213 -7.23 16.45 27.21
N GLU A 214 -8.03 15.62 27.89
CA GLU A 214 -7.54 14.53 28.76
C GLU A 214 -8.25 13.21 28.48
N PRO A 215 -7.64 12.05 28.79
CA PRO A 215 -8.30 10.76 28.78
C PRO A 215 -9.61 10.78 29.60
N GLY A 216 -10.65 10.16 29.06
CA GLY A 216 -12.00 10.17 29.63
C GLY A 216 -12.90 11.28 29.07
N GLN A 217 -12.37 12.16 28.23
CA GLN A 217 -13.16 13.20 27.55
C GLN A 217 -13.56 12.75 26.13
N ASP A 218 -14.68 13.29 25.68
CA ASP A 218 -15.13 13.18 24.30
C ASP A 218 -14.75 14.44 23.50
N ILE A 219 -14.31 14.25 22.27
CA ILE A 219 -14.03 15.33 21.30
C ILE A 219 -14.78 15.09 20.00
N ALA A 220 -15.19 16.18 19.34
CA ALA A 220 -15.79 16.14 18.02
C ALA A 220 -14.71 16.12 16.94
N LEU A 221 -14.79 15.17 16.01
CA LEU A 221 -13.91 15.09 14.85
C LEU A 221 -14.64 15.68 13.65
N ARG A 222 -14.09 16.73 13.04
CA ARG A 222 -14.69 17.46 11.91
C ARG A 222 -13.84 17.29 10.66
N ASP A 223 -14.50 17.32 9.51
CA ASP A 223 -13.78 17.49 8.24
C ASP A 223 -13.36 18.97 8.05
N GLN A 224 -12.66 19.25 6.95
CA GLN A 224 -12.19 20.59 6.62
C GLN A 224 -13.31 21.59 6.26
N GLU A 225 -14.53 21.09 6.04
CA GLU A 225 -15.73 21.89 5.80
C GLU A 225 -16.49 22.19 7.12
N GLY A 226 -15.99 21.67 8.25
CA GLY A 226 -16.57 21.83 9.59
C GLY A 226 -17.70 20.84 9.90
N VAL A 227 -17.94 19.83 9.05
CA VAL A 227 -18.96 18.80 9.29
C VAL A 227 -18.46 17.82 10.34
N ILE A 228 -19.27 17.58 11.38
CA ILE A 228 -18.95 16.58 12.41
C ILE A 228 -19.12 15.17 11.80
N LEU A 229 -18.00 14.45 11.71
CA LEU A 229 -17.96 13.09 11.20
C LEU A 229 -18.17 12.05 12.30
N ALA A 230 -17.54 12.26 13.46
CA ALA A 230 -17.57 11.34 14.58
C ALA A 230 -17.28 12.02 15.92
N ILE A 231 -17.51 11.28 16.99
CA ILE A 231 -17.00 11.59 18.33
C ILE A 231 -15.91 10.57 18.65
N LEU A 232 -14.77 11.05 19.15
CA LEU A 232 -13.73 10.22 19.75
C LEU A 232 -13.84 10.29 21.28
N SER A 233 -14.03 9.14 21.92
CA SER A 233 -13.88 9.00 23.37
C SER A 233 -12.42 8.70 23.67
N ILE A 234 -11.68 9.68 24.16
CA ILE A 234 -10.23 9.59 24.40
C ILE A 234 -9.98 8.60 25.54
N SER A 235 -9.25 7.51 25.27
CA SER A 235 -8.76 6.58 26.29
C SER A 235 -7.30 6.85 26.65
N ASP A 236 -6.48 7.24 25.66
CA ASP A 236 -5.05 7.44 25.80
C ASP A 236 -4.58 8.74 25.15
N LYS A 237 -3.53 9.31 25.76
CA LYS A 237 -2.80 10.47 25.24
C LYS A 237 -1.31 10.29 25.50
N TRP A 238 -0.48 10.25 24.44
CA TRP A 238 0.96 10.04 24.60
C TRP A 238 1.78 10.78 23.55
N VAL A 239 3.08 10.89 23.80
CA VAL A 239 4.08 11.38 22.84
C VAL A 239 4.80 10.18 22.23
N PRO A 240 4.64 9.88 20.93
CA PRO A 240 5.24 8.73 20.31
C PRO A 240 6.75 8.89 20.12
N ASN A 241 7.48 7.77 20.15
CA ASN A 241 8.86 7.75 19.69
C ASN A 241 8.88 7.59 18.15
N LYS A 242 8.84 8.72 17.44
CA LYS A 242 8.76 8.76 15.98
C LYS A 242 9.96 8.13 15.27
N ALA A 243 11.17 8.24 15.85
CA ALA A 243 12.36 7.60 15.28
C ALA A 243 12.23 6.07 15.35
N ARG A 244 11.75 5.54 16.50
CA ARG A 244 11.48 4.11 16.62
C ARG A 244 10.36 3.64 15.66
N GLU A 245 9.27 4.42 15.55
CA GLU A 245 8.20 4.11 14.59
C GLU A 245 8.76 4.08 13.16
N ALA A 246 9.60 5.04 12.78
CA ALA A 246 10.23 5.09 11.46
C ALA A 246 11.06 3.83 11.18
N GLU A 247 11.95 3.46 12.09
CA GLU A 247 12.80 2.29 11.93
C GLU A 247 12.00 0.97 11.87
N MET A 248 11.03 0.80 12.78
CA MET A 248 10.30 -0.46 12.90
C MET A 248 9.24 -0.64 11.81
N VAL A 249 8.54 0.43 11.41
CA VAL A 249 7.44 0.36 10.45
C VAL A 249 7.92 0.56 9.01
N PHE A 250 8.89 1.43 8.77
CA PHE A 250 9.36 1.78 7.42
C PHE A 250 10.76 1.26 7.11
N GLY A 251 11.43 0.63 8.08
CA GLY A 251 12.77 0.04 7.90
C GLY A 251 13.92 1.04 7.83
N ALA A 252 13.66 2.32 8.04
CA ALA A 252 14.66 3.39 8.05
C ALA A 252 14.11 4.66 8.68
N ASP A 253 14.97 5.44 9.35
CA ASP A 253 14.66 6.79 9.84
C ASP A 253 15.27 7.86 8.93
N ASP A 254 15.03 7.72 7.60
CA ASP A 254 15.52 8.66 6.58
C ASP A 254 14.34 9.48 6.02
N ILE A 255 14.40 10.80 6.21
CA ILE A 255 13.39 11.75 5.71
C ILE A 255 13.29 11.79 4.17
N ALA A 256 14.24 11.19 3.43
CA ALA A 256 14.08 10.97 2.01
C ALA A 256 12.93 9.99 1.70
N HIS A 257 12.54 9.14 2.66
CA HIS A 257 11.37 8.28 2.56
C HIS A 257 10.08 9.09 2.82
N PRO A 258 9.09 9.11 1.91
CA PRO A 258 7.92 9.97 2.04
C PRO A 258 7.11 9.77 3.32
N SER A 259 6.97 8.54 3.80
CA SER A 259 6.23 8.26 5.05
C SER A 259 7.01 8.69 6.29
N VAL A 260 8.33 8.53 6.29
CA VAL A 260 9.21 9.02 7.37
C VAL A 260 9.20 10.54 7.42
N ASN A 261 9.28 11.19 6.24
CA ASN A 261 9.16 12.64 6.17
C ASN A 261 7.80 13.14 6.71
N TYR A 262 6.70 12.46 6.37
CA TYR A 262 5.40 12.79 6.93
C TYR A 262 5.40 12.64 8.45
N LEU A 263 5.92 11.53 8.97
CA LEU A 263 5.97 11.23 10.40
C LEU A 263 6.72 12.29 11.20
N HIS A 264 7.90 12.74 10.73
CA HIS A 264 8.72 13.71 11.45
C HIS A 264 8.26 15.14 11.26
N ASN A 265 7.87 15.54 10.03
CA ASN A 265 7.72 16.93 9.66
C ASN A 265 6.26 17.40 9.52
N VAL A 266 5.28 16.47 9.42
CA VAL A 266 3.88 16.81 9.18
C VAL A 266 2.98 16.32 10.31
N ALA A 267 3.16 15.07 10.75
CA ALA A 267 2.36 14.51 11.84
C ALA A 267 2.56 15.29 13.15
N GLY A 268 1.46 15.50 13.88
CA GLY A 268 1.46 16.14 15.18
C GLY A 268 2.32 15.41 16.21
N PRO A 269 2.82 16.12 17.26
CA PRO A 269 3.73 15.53 18.25
C PRO A 269 3.04 14.66 19.31
N VAL A 270 1.72 14.73 19.45
CA VAL A 270 0.96 13.99 20.46
C VAL A 270 -0.07 13.11 19.75
N TYR A 271 -0.19 11.88 20.19
CA TYR A 271 -1.20 10.95 19.70
C TYR A 271 -2.33 10.78 20.70
N LEU A 272 -3.55 10.70 20.18
CA LEU A 272 -4.77 10.39 20.93
C LEU A 272 -5.31 9.05 20.46
N GLY A 273 -5.55 8.13 21.39
CA GLY A 273 -6.21 6.84 21.17
C GLY A 273 -7.60 6.79 21.77
N GLY A 274 -8.47 5.97 21.21
CA GLY A 274 -9.79 5.75 21.77
C GLY A 274 -10.83 5.28 20.76
N ALA A 275 -12.02 4.98 21.28
CA ALA A 275 -13.14 4.48 20.49
C ALA A 275 -13.83 5.60 19.71
N ILE A 276 -14.33 5.26 18.52
CA ILE A 276 -15.06 6.19 17.65
C ILE A 276 -16.53 5.85 17.62
N THR A 277 -17.36 6.87 17.74
CA THR A 277 -18.80 6.83 17.45
C THR A 277 -19.05 7.62 16.16
N GLY A 278 -19.32 6.90 15.06
CA GLY A 278 -19.53 7.48 13.74
C GLY A 278 -20.89 8.15 13.61
N ILE A 279 -20.91 9.39 13.14
CA ILE A 279 -22.13 10.21 13.00
C ILE A 279 -22.47 10.42 11.52
N THR A 280 -21.50 10.86 10.72
CA THR A 280 -21.70 11.21 9.31
C THR A 280 -20.52 10.68 8.50
N PRO A 281 -20.75 9.97 7.39
CA PRO A 281 -19.64 9.63 6.49
C PRO A 281 -19.06 10.88 5.85
N PRO A 282 -17.75 10.90 5.55
CA PRO A 282 -17.13 11.97 4.78
C PRO A 282 -17.82 12.14 3.43
N THR A 283 -17.97 13.39 2.98
CA THR A 283 -18.64 13.68 1.70
C THR A 283 -17.62 13.58 0.56
N HIS A 284 -17.93 12.78 -0.45
CA HIS A 284 -17.18 12.70 -1.69
C HIS A 284 -17.97 13.34 -2.83
N TYR A 285 -17.34 14.24 -3.57
CA TYR A 285 -17.95 14.97 -4.67
C TYR A 285 -17.68 14.32 -6.04
N ASP A 286 -16.70 13.39 -6.11
CA ASP A 286 -16.22 12.73 -7.32
C ASP A 286 -16.46 11.22 -7.29
N PHE A 287 -16.67 10.64 -8.45
CA PHE A 287 -16.80 9.19 -8.69
C PHE A 287 -17.68 8.45 -7.67
N ARG A 288 -18.74 9.07 -7.20
CA ARG A 288 -19.62 8.58 -6.11
C ARG A 288 -20.16 7.16 -6.37
N ALA A 289 -20.45 6.84 -7.63
CA ALA A 289 -20.94 5.51 -8.02
C ALA A 289 -19.90 4.38 -7.93
N ARG A 290 -18.67 4.70 -7.56
CA ARG A 290 -17.54 3.76 -7.42
C ARG A 290 -17.00 3.70 -6.00
N ARG A 291 -17.59 4.39 -5.05
CA ARG A 291 -17.15 4.47 -3.66
C ARG A 291 -18.04 3.60 -2.78
N ASP A 292 -17.87 2.28 -2.92
CA ASP A 292 -18.65 1.33 -2.14
C ASP A 292 -17.97 1.07 -0.78
N THR A 293 -18.75 0.98 0.28
CA THR A 293 -18.31 0.46 1.57
C THR A 293 -18.02 -1.04 1.48
N PRO A 294 -17.25 -1.62 2.43
CA PRO A 294 -17.02 -3.07 2.46
C PRO A 294 -18.32 -3.90 2.49
N ASN A 295 -19.35 -3.44 3.19
CA ASN A 295 -20.64 -4.13 3.25
C ASN A 295 -21.43 -4.04 1.94
N GLU A 296 -21.39 -2.88 1.28
CA GLU A 296 -22.02 -2.69 -0.05
C GLU A 296 -21.33 -3.58 -1.09
N LEU A 297 -19.99 -3.63 -1.13
CA LEU A 297 -19.26 -4.54 -2.01
C LEU A 297 -19.60 -6.00 -1.75
N ARG A 298 -19.68 -6.42 -0.49
CA ARG A 298 -20.09 -7.79 -0.15
C ARG A 298 -21.52 -8.09 -0.60
N ALA A 299 -22.43 -7.13 -0.44
CA ALA A 299 -23.80 -7.26 -0.91
C ALA A 299 -23.85 -7.35 -2.44
N TYR A 300 -23.08 -6.52 -3.15
CA TYR A 300 -22.96 -6.55 -4.59
C TYR A 300 -22.41 -7.88 -5.10
N PHE A 301 -21.33 -8.41 -4.51
CA PHE A 301 -20.77 -9.71 -4.86
C PHE A 301 -21.77 -10.85 -4.65
N ARG A 302 -22.53 -10.83 -3.55
CA ARG A 302 -23.63 -11.81 -3.33
C ARG A 302 -24.69 -11.74 -4.41
N LYS A 303 -25.11 -10.52 -4.80
CA LYS A 303 -26.09 -10.30 -5.88
C LYS A 303 -25.61 -10.88 -7.21
N LEU A 304 -24.31 -10.79 -7.50
CA LEU A 304 -23.69 -11.37 -8.70
C LEU A 304 -23.39 -12.88 -8.57
N GLY A 305 -23.61 -13.49 -7.42
CA GLY A 305 -23.24 -14.89 -7.18
C GLY A 305 -21.73 -15.13 -7.06
N TRP A 306 -20.93 -14.08 -6.85
CA TRP A 306 -19.48 -14.19 -6.73
C TRP A 306 -19.09 -14.76 -5.37
N ARG A 307 -18.33 -15.85 -5.38
CA ARG A 307 -17.91 -16.54 -4.16
C ARG A 307 -16.44 -16.35 -3.81
N LYS A 308 -15.60 -16.13 -4.81
CA LYS A 308 -14.18 -15.88 -4.66
C LYS A 308 -13.83 -14.59 -5.39
N ILE A 309 -13.08 -13.73 -4.73
CA ILE A 309 -12.65 -12.44 -5.26
C ILE A 309 -11.12 -12.38 -5.19
N VAL A 310 -10.49 -12.01 -6.29
CA VAL A 310 -9.13 -11.50 -6.33
C VAL A 310 -9.23 -9.99 -6.41
N ALA A 311 -8.66 -9.29 -5.44
CA ALA A 311 -8.60 -7.84 -5.46
C ALA A 311 -7.22 -7.37 -5.93
N PHE A 312 -7.20 -6.43 -6.84
CA PHE A 312 -5.99 -5.78 -7.31
C PHE A 312 -5.97 -4.32 -6.84
N GLN A 313 -5.22 -4.07 -5.77
CA GLN A 313 -5.03 -2.73 -5.25
C GLN A 313 -3.87 -2.05 -5.97
N THR A 314 -4.05 -0.81 -6.38
CA THR A 314 -3.02 -0.01 -7.07
C THR A 314 -3.23 1.48 -6.84
N ARG A 315 -2.15 2.25 -6.98
CA ARG A 315 -2.16 3.72 -7.04
C ARG A 315 -1.64 4.26 -8.36
N ASN A 316 -1.26 3.39 -9.29
CA ASN A 316 -0.72 3.76 -10.59
C ASN A 316 -1.73 3.45 -11.70
N PRO A 317 -1.75 4.21 -12.80
CA PRO A 317 -2.55 3.85 -13.97
C PRO A 317 -2.27 2.44 -14.44
N LEU A 318 -3.32 1.73 -14.87
CA LEU A 318 -3.19 0.36 -15.37
C LEU A 318 -2.57 0.36 -16.77
N HIS A 319 -1.63 -0.55 -16.99
CA HIS A 319 -1.07 -0.85 -18.31
C HIS A 319 -1.17 -2.35 -18.61
N ARG A 320 -0.80 -2.77 -19.84
CA ARG A 320 -0.98 -4.15 -20.31
C ARG A 320 -0.44 -5.23 -19.38
N ALA A 321 0.70 -4.98 -18.73
CA ALA A 321 1.26 -5.96 -17.80
C ALA A 321 0.36 -6.15 -16.56
N HIS A 322 -0.23 -5.07 -16.03
CA HIS A 322 -1.18 -5.17 -14.93
C HIS A 322 -2.45 -5.91 -15.36
N GLN A 323 -2.96 -5.63 -16.57
CA GLN A 323 -4.13 -6.33 -17.10
C GLN A 323 -3.86 -7.84 -17.22
N GLU A 324 -2.74 -8.23 -17.80
CA GLU A 324 -2.37 -9.65 -17.93
C GLU A 324 -2.16 -10.31 -16.57
N LEU A 325 -1.49 -9.61 -15.62
CA LEU A 325 -1.31 -10.09 -14.25
C LEU A 325 -2.65 -10.38 -13.58
N THR A 326 -3.59 -9.45 -13.65
CA THR A 326 -4.90 -9.58 -13.01
C THR A 326 -5.74 -10.68 -13.65
N PHE A 327 -5.68 -10.86 -14.97
CA PHE A 327 -6.34 -11.99 -15.65
C PHE A 327 -5.77 -13.33 -15.21
N ARG A 328 -4.44 -13.45 -15.14
CA ARG A 328 -3.79 -14.70 -14.69
C ARG A 328 -4.15 -14.99 -13.24
N ALA A 329 -4.07 -13.99 -12.35
CA ALA A 329 -4.42 -14.16 -10.95
C ALA A 329 -5.87 -14.61 -10.77
N ALA A 330 -6.82 -13.98 -11.45
CA ALA A 330 -8.23 -14.35 -11.40
C ALA A 330 -8.48 -15.76 -11.94
N LYS A 331 -7.84 -16.13 -13.06
CA LYS A 331 -7.93 -17.47 -13.67
C LYS A 331 -7.33 -18.55 -12.76
N GLU A 332 -6.13 -18.30 -12.21
CA GLU A 332 -5.41 -19.24 -11.35
C GLU A 332 -6.16 -19.49 -10.04
N ALA A 333 -6.71 -18.42 -9.44
CA ALA A 333 -7.54 -18.50 -8.24
C ALA A 333 -8.96 -19.01 -8.52
N GLN A 334 -9.38 -19.13 -9.77
CA GLN A 334 -10.79 -19.38 -10.15
C GLN A 334 -11.73 -18.40 -9.45
N ALA A 335 -11.44 -17.12 -9.54
CA ALA A 335 -12.08 -16.04 -8.80
C ALA A 335 -12.52 -14.91 -9.75
N ASN A 336 -13.45 -14.10 -9.27
CA ASN A 336 -13.84 -12.85 -9.90
C ASN A 336 -12.84 -11.75 -9.52
N LEU A 337 -12.75 -10.68 -10.30
CA LEU A 337 -11.75 -9.64 -10.15
C LEU A 337 -12.38 -8.35 -9.63
N LEU A 338 -11.82 -7.82 -8.55
CA LEU A 338 -12.04 -6.47 -8.07
C LEU A 338 -10.81 -5.60 -8.40
N ILE A 339 -10.98 -4.63 -9.29
CA ILE A 339 -10.00 -3.56 -9.46
C ILE A 339 -10.27 -2.55 -8.33
N HIS A 340 -9.30 -2.36 -7.43
CA HIS A 340 -9.49 -1.60 -6.20
C HIS A 340 -8.42 -0.52 -6.04
N PRO A 341 -8.46 0.54 -6.88
CA PRO A 341 -7.45 1.59 -6.84
C PRO A 341 -7.61 2.51 -5.63
N VAL A 342 -6.46 2.94 -5.08
CA VAL A 342 -6.41 3.91 -4.00
C VAL A 342 -6.66 5.31 -4.55
N VAL A 343 -7.61 6.02 -3.96
CA VAL A 343 -7.96 7.42 -4.29
C VAL A 343 -7.82 8.38 -3.11
N GLY A 344 -7.46 7.88 -1.93
CA GLY A 344 -7.05 8.69 -0.80
C GLY A 344 -5.66 9.32 -1.02
N MET A 345 -5.04 9.74 0.06
CA MET A 345 -3.73 10.38 0.02
C MET A 345 -2.66 9.43 -0.51
N THR A 346 -1.93 9.87 -1.55
CA THR A 346 -0.80 9.14 -2.13
C THR A 346 0.47 9.98 -2.01
N LYS A 347 1.61 9.49 -2.50
CA LYS A 347 2.87 10.21 -2.38
C LYS A 347 2.97 11.39 -3.37
N PRO A 348 3.77 12.42 -3.06
CA PRO A 348 4.11 13.46 -4.02
C PRO A 348 4.68 12.89 -5.32
N GLY A 349 4.22 13.40 -6.45
CA GLY A 349 4.64 12.96 -7.80
C GLY A 349 3.84 11.79 -8.38
N ASP A 350 2.90 11.21 -7.64
CA ASP A 350 1.92 10.29 -8.23
C ASP A 350 0.96 11.07 -9.15
N VAL A 351 0.45 10.40 -10.17
CA VAL A 351 -0.61 10.96 -11.03
C VAL A 351 -1.83 11.25 -10.17
N ASP A 352 -2.46 12.40 -10.37
CA ASP A 352 -3.67 12.79 -9.62
C ASP A 352 -4.78 11.74 -9.75
N HIS A 353 -5.63 11.66 -8.73
CA HIS A 353 -6.62 10.58 -8.67
C HIS A 353 -7.73 10.70 -9.73
N PHE A 354 -8.08 11.92 -10.18
CA PHE A 354 -9.08 12.10 -11.24
C PHE A 354 -8.59 11.50 -12.56
N THR A 355 -7.34 11.80 -12.94
CA THR A 355 -6.70 11.22 -14.12
C THR A 355 -6.57 9.70 -13.98
N ARG A 356 -6.15 9.21 -12.82
CA ARG A 356 -6.02 7.77 -12.57
C ARG A 356 -7.35 7.04 -12.71
N VAL A 357 -8.43 7.55 -12.10
CA VAL A 357 -9.74 6.89 -12.16
C VAL A 357 -10.28 6.87 -13.57
N ARG A 358 -10.12 7.94 -14.33
CA ARG A 358 -10.49 7.96 -15.77
C ARG A 358 -9.72 6.95 -16.59
N CYS A 359 -8.41 6.77 -16.29
CA CYS A 359 -7.62 5.71 -16.93
C CYS A 359 -8.14 4.32 -16.57
N TYR A 360 -8.55 4.09 -15.30
CA TYR A 360 -9.13 2.80 -14.91
C TYR A 360 -10.46 2.54 -15.60
N GLU A 361 -11.35 3.54 -15.68
CA GLU A 361 -12.62 3.42 -16.39
C GLU A 361 -12.42 3.08 -17.86
N ALA A 362 -11.49 3.77 -18.54
CA ALA A 362 -11.17 3.50 -19.94
C ALA A 362 -10.57 2.09 -20.18
N VAL A 363 -9.89 1.53 -19.19
CA VAL A 363 -9.33 0.17 -19.28
C VAL A 363 -10.37 -0.89 -18.88
N LEU A 364 -11.35 -0.54 -18.04
CA LEU A 364 -12.36 -1.47 -17.54
C LEU A 364 -13.17 -2.11 -18.68
N ASP A 365 -13.42 -1.39 -19.77
CA ASP A 365 -14.10 -1.90 -20.97
C ASP A 365 -13.35 -3.07 -21.66
N LYS A 366 -12.05 -3.24 -21.33
CA LYS A 366 -11.22 -4.35 -21.84
C LYS A 366 -11.28 -5.59 -20.94
N TYR A 367 -12.01 -5.51 -19.85
CA TYR A 367 -12.23 -6.62 -18.93
C TYR A 367 -13.62 -7.24 -19.15
N PRO A 368 -13.79 -8.55 -18.92
CA PRO A 368 -15.11 -9.16 -19.00
C PRO A 368 -16.03 -8.60 -17.89
N ALA A 369 -17.08 -7.89 -18.28
CA ALA A 369 -18.01 -7.25 -17.35
C ALA A 369 -18.71 -8.24 -16.39
N ALA A 370 -18.90 -9.51 -16.81
CA ALA A 370 -19.52 -10.54 -15.97
C ALA A 370 -18.63 -11.00 -14.80
N THR A 371 -17.30 -10.80 -14.88
CA THR A 371 -16.33 -11.32 -13.90
C THR A 371 -15.45 -10.26 -13.28
N THR A 372 -15.62 -8.99 -13.67
CA THR A 372 -14.76 -7.89 -13.20
C THR A 372 -15.60 -6.69 -12.76
N THR A 373 -15.24 -6.11 -11.64
CA THR A 373 -15.80 -4.82 -11.19
C THR A 373 -14.69 -3.92 -10.65
N MET A 374 -15.02 -2.64 -10.45
CA MET A 374 -14.12 -1.65 -9.86
C MET A 374 -14.84 -0.92 -8.74
N SER A 375 -14.13 -0.76 -7.61
CA SER A 375 -14.51 0.15 -6.53
C SER A 375 -13.29 0.91 -6.04
N LEU A 376 -13.47 2.12 -5.55
CA LEU A 376 -12.39 3.01 -5.12
C LEU A 376 -12.12 2.84 -3.63
N LEU A 377 -10.84 2.82 -3.25
CA LEU A 377 -10.41 2.70 -1.88
C LEU A 377 -9.87 4.03 -1.37
N ASN A 378 -10.58 4.64 -0.42
CA ASN A 378 -10.15 5.89 0.19
C ASN A 378 -9.11 5.67 1.30
N LEU A 379 -7.98 5.06 0.94
CA LEU A 379 -6.88 4.76 1.85
C LEU A 379 -5.83 5.86 1.81
N ALA A 380 -5.44 6.39 2.97
CA ALA A 380 -4.21 7.17 3.08
C ALA A 380 -3.02 6.21 2.99
N MET A 381 -2.34 6.24 1.85
CA MET A 381 -1.28 5.27 1.57
C MET A 381 -0.07 5.52 2.44
N ARG A 382 0.30 4.52 3.22
CA ARG A 382 1.54 4.43 3.96
C ARG A 382 2.45 3.43 3.25
N MET A 383 3.68 3.84 2.98
CA MET A 383 4.65 2.95 2.32
C MET A 383 5.63 2.46 3.37
N ALA A 384 5.73 1.16 3.48
CA ALA A 384 6.72 0.47 4.29
C ALA A 384 7.78 -0.17 3.40
#